data_7e1edeb0208f16330f793cc76e3ad241
#
_entry.id   7e1edeb0208f16330f793cc76e3ad241
#
_cell.length_a   1.000
_cell.length_b   1.000
_cell.length_c   1.000
_cell.angle_alpha   90.00
_cell.angle_beta   90.00
_cell.angle_gamma   90.00
#
_symmetry.space_group_name_H-M   'P 1'
#
loop_
_entity.id
_entity.type
_entity.pdbx_description
1 polymer ?
#
loop_
_entity_poly.entity_id
_entity_poly.type
_entity_poly.pdbx_seq_one_letter_code
_entity_poly.pdbx_strand_id
1 'polypeptide(L)'
;MKTSLSILTVLLNCLPAAGVESFAAHWEFVGVAVSEPGYHVWGSSPILDAEGKVHLFVARWPRQYRVDPGWRSHSEIAHYVADGPEGPFRFCEVALAGTGRDTWDKYGAHNPAIHKVGDRYVLLYIANDDPRRPAHPANQRIGMALSTSLHGPWRKAGADGMILAPPSDSKYWNYRASNGVNNPAFLQHPDGGFFLYFKSQGGKMGLAVAQQLEGPYVQLPFPVTRNDRAVEDGYAFIMDGKFRLLTTDNHGLFKAGGGILWTSDDGIHFDRAEPGFDLIEAYVGKEKLKNAVRHYGGKIKFERPQLLLIDGRPKYLYAPSGYNIFGGDSTVSYVLRFNEQ
;
A
#
# COMPACT_ATOMS: atom_id res chain seq x y z
N MET A 1 25.08 -44.28 -8.40
CA MET A 1 24.86 -43.54 -7.17
C MET A 1 23.93 -42.39 -7.48
N LYS A 2 22.66 -42.45 -7.02
CA LYS A 2 21.67 -41.38 -7.19
C LYS A 2 21.70 -40.56 -5.89
N THR A 3 22.26 -39.36 -5.96
CA THR A 3 22.24 -38.40 -4.87
C THR A 3 20.85 -37.78 -4.79
N SER A 4 20.11 -38.15 -3.74
CA SER A 4 18.80 -37.59 -3.42
C SER A 4 19.03 -36.21 -2.82
N LEU A 5 18.60 -35.16 -3.50
CA LEU A 5 18.61 -33.79 -3.01
C LEU A 5 17.37 -33.61 -2.09
N SER A 6 17.57 -33.64 -0.79
CA SER A 6 16.52 -33.37 0.18
C SER A 6 16.22 -31.88 0.14
N ILE A 7 15.03 -31.51 -0.33
CA ILE A 7 14.47 -30.15 -0.24
C ILE A 7 14.08 -29.96 1.23
N LEU A 8 14.87 -29.18 1.94
CA LEU A 8 14.55 -28.73 3.29
C LEU A 8 13.41 -27.69 3.21
N THR A 9 12.18 -28.15 3.46
CA THR A 9 11.03 -27.26 3.62
C THR A 9 11.20 -26.51 4.93
N VAL A 10 11.62 -25.25 4.86
CA VAL A 10 11.62 -24.35 6.02
C VAL A 10 10.17 -24.03 6.35
N LEU A 11 9.62 -24.70 7.34
CA LEU A 11 8.34 -24.34 7.95
C LEU A 11 8.48 -22.94 8.55
N LEU A 12 7.69 -21.98 8.05
CA LEU A 12 7.48 -20.68 8.70
C LEU A 12 7.00 -20.98 10.14
N ASN A 13 7.71 -20.48 11.13
CA ASN A 13 7.24 -20.49 12.52
C ASN A 13 6.06 -19.51 12.65
N CYS A 14 4.85 -20.00 12.45
CA CYS A 14 3.60 -19.23 12.35
C CYS A 14 2.67 -19.52 13.53
N LEU A 15 3.14 -19.43 14.80
CA LEU A 15 2.21 -19.42 15.94
C LEU A 15 2.68 -18.37 16.95
N PRO A 16 1.79 -17.44 17.37
CA PRO A 16 2.05 -16.65 18.56
C PRO A 16 2.17 -17.60 19.76
N ALA A 17 3.02 -17.25 20.70
CA ALA A 17 3.09 -17.94 21.99
C ALA A 17 1.68 -17.95 22.62
N ALA A 18 1.28 -19.07 23.23
CA ALA A 18 -0.04 -19.20 23.83
C ALA A 18 -0.28 -18.06 24.83
N GLY A 19 -1.29 -17.21 24.56
CA GLY A 19 -1.69 -16.09 25.40
C GLY A 19 -1.41 -14.68 24.83
N VAL A 20 -0.74 -14.55 23.67
CA VAL A 20 -0.58 -13.24 23.00
C VAL A 20 -1.64 -13.13 21.89
N GLU A 21 -2.50 -12.12 21.99
CA GLU A 21 -3.46 -11.85 20.93
C GLU A 21 -2.71 -11.45 19.63
N SER A 22 -3.23 -11.91 18.48
CA SER A 22 -2.66 -11.54 17.17
C SER A 22 -2.85 -10.06 16.88
N PHE A 23 -1.93 -9.46 16.14
CA PHE A 23 -2.04 -8.07 15.73
C PHE A 23 -3.40 -7.74 15.06
N ALA A 24 -4.00 -8.70 14.34
CA ALA A 24 -5.32 -8.55 13.73
C ALA A 24 -6.46 -8.38 14.75
N ALA A 25 -6.32 -8.88 15.98
CA ALA A 25 -7.38 -8.81 16.99
C ALA A 25 -7.55 -7.43 17.62
N HIS A 26 -6.54 -6.56 17.48
CA HIS A 26 -6.55 -5.21 18.07
C HIS A 26 -7.33 -4.19 17.25
N TRP A 27 -7.80 -4.52 16.03
CA TRP A 27 -8.52 -3.58 15.18
C TRP A 27 -10.01 -3.54 15.51
N GLU A 28 -10.53 -2.33 15.61
CA GLU A 28 -11.97 -2.03 15.75
C GLU A 28 -12.43 -1.22 14.54
N PHE A 29 -13.54 -1.63 13.91
CA PHE A 29 -14.12 -0.90 12.78
C PHE A 29 -14.80 0.40 13.27
N VAL A 30 -14.34 1.52 12.74
CA VAL A 30 -14.93 2.83 13.04
C VAL A 30 -16.00 3.20 12.02
N GLY A 31 -15.63 3.19 10.71
CA GLY A 31 -16.58 3.62 9.69
C GLY A 31 -15.93 3.92 8.35
N VAL A 32 -16.56 4.82 7.60
CA VAL A 32 -16.08 5.32 6.32
C VAL A 32 -15.13 6.49 6.57
N ALA A 33 -13.91 6.38 6.06
CA ALA A 33 -12.97 7.49 6.01
C ALA A 33 -13.30 8.42 4.85
N VAL A 34 -13.35 7.86 3.61
CA VAL A 34 -13.65 8.63 2.41
C VAL A 34 -14.65 7.88 1.53
N SER A 35 -15.72 8.57 1.19
CA SER A 35 -16.66 8.22 0.12
C SER A 35 -16.98 9.51 -0.64
N GLU A 36 -16.83 9.52 -1.95
CA GLU A 36 -17.00 10.73 -2.73
C GLU A 36 -18.00 10.52 -3.87
N PRO A 37 -19.09 11.32 -3.93
CA PRO A 37 -20.06 11.23 -5.00
C PRO A 37 -19.42 11.40 -6.38
N GLY A 38 -19.70 10.48 -7.29
CA GLY A 38 -19.18 10.53 -8.66
C GLY A 38 -17.77 9.97 -8.84
N TYR A 39 -17.12 9.49 -7.78
CA TYR A 39 -15.78 8.91 -7.85
C TYR A 39 -15.71 7.52 -7.22
N HIS A 40 -14.89 6.66 -7.80
CA HIS A 40 -14.30 5.55 -7.07
C HIS A 40 -13.13 6.08 -6.25
N VAL A 41 -12.95 5.58 -5.03
CA VAL A 41 -11.83 5.92 -4.15
C VAL A 41 -11.02 4.66 -3.83
N TRP A 42 -9.68 4.83 -3.70
CA TRP A 42 -8.76 3.74 -3.43
C TRP A 42 -7.50 4.25 -2.73
N GLY A 43 -6.84 3.39 -1.94
CA GLY A 43 -5.56 3.70 -1.32
C GLY A 43 -5.55 5.03 -0.57
N SER A 44 -5.80 5.03 0.73
CA SER A 44 -5.84 6.26 1.54
C SER A 44 -4.63 6.28 2.45
N SER A 45 -3.64 7.11 2.13
CA SER A 45 -2.41 7.23 2.92
C SER A 45 -2.50 8.40 3.89
N PRO A 46 -2.46 8.15 5.21
CA PRO A 46 -2.61 9.16 6.24
C PRO A 46 -1.29 9.81 6.65
N ILE A 47 -1.37 11.07 7.08
CA ILE A 47 -0.31 11.75 7.79
C ILE A 47 -0.91 12.77 8.78
N LEU A 48 -0.28 12.90 9.95
CA LEU A 48 -0.63 13.90 10.95
C LEU A 48 0.20 15.17 10.72
N ASP A 49 -0.44 16.34 10.76
CA ASP A 49 0.26 17.62 10.77
C ASP A 49 0.66 18.07 12.19
N ALA A 50 1.32 19.21 12.29
CA ALA A 50 1.77 19.75 13.56
C ALA A 50 0.61 20.28 14.45
N GLU A 51 -0.52 20.59 13.85
CA GLU A 51 -1.73 21.08 14.50
C GLU A 51 -2.65 19.93 14.97
N GLY A 52 -2.26 18.68 14.69
CA GLY A 52 -3.03 17.48 15.06
C GLY A 52 -4.14 17.13 14.07
N LYS A 53 -4.20 17.78 12.91
CA LYS A 53 -5.13 17.40 11.84
C LYS A 53 -4.60 16.20 11.07
N VAL A 54 -5.50 15.40 10.56
CA VAL A 54 -5.16 14.25 9.72
C VAL A 54 -5.42 14.59 8.26
N HIS A 55 -4.38 14.41 7.46
CA HIS A 55 -4.41 14.54 6.02
C HIS A 55 -4.43 13.15 5.38
N LEU A 56 -5.33 12.92 4.42
CA LEU A 56 -5.38 11.71 3.61
C LEU A 56 -5.07 12.02 2.15
N PHE A 57 -4.11 11.32 1.61
CA PHE A 57 -3.86 11.30 0.17
C PHE A 57 -4.52 10.05 -0.41
N VAL A 58 -5.50 10.23 -1.30
CA VAL A 58 -6.44 9.21 -1.73
C VAL A 58 -6.42 9.10 -3.24
N ALA A 59 -6.21 7.90 -3.78
CA ALA A 59 -6.41 7.68 -5.20
C ALA A 59 -7.91 7.71 -5.51
N ARG A 60 -8.33 8.48 -6.54
CA ARG A 60 -9.72 8.50 -7.01
C ARG A 60 -9.78 8.65 -8.52
N TRP A 61 -10.89 8.20 -9.12
CA TRP A 61 -11.18 8.38 -10.55
C TRP A 61 -12.68 8.44 -10.80
N PRO A 62 -13.13 9.11 -11.87
CA PRO A 62 -14.55 9.27 -12.13
C PRO A 62 -15.29 7.92 -12.25
N ARG A 63 -16.42 7.78 -11.56
CA ARG A 63 -17.23 6.56 -11.47
C ARG A 63 -17.74 6.05 -12.82
N GLN A 64 -17.86 6.89 -13.83
CA GLN A 64 -18.22 6.46 -15.18
C GLN A 64 -17.24 5.46 -15.79
N TYR A 65 -16.00 5.39 -15.28
CA TYR A 65 -15.02 4.38 -15.65
C TYR A 65 -15.08 3.23 -14.65
N ARG A 66 -15.07 2.00 -15.18
CA ARG A 66 -15.02 0.80 -14.32
C ARG A 66 -13.84 0.89 -13.36
N VAL A 67 -13.97 0.24 -12.20
CA VAL A 67 -12.86 0.21 -11.22
C VAL A 67 -11.56 -0.23 -11.90
N ASP A 68 -11.56 -1.37 -12.58
CA ASP A 68 -10.46 -1.82 -13.43
C ASP A 68 -10.93 -1.91 -14.89
N PRO A 69 -10.30 -1.24 -15.86
CA PRO A 69 -8.97 -0.59 -15.80
C PRO A 69 -8.99 0.93 -15.50
N GLY A 70 -10.10 1.49 -15.03
CA GLY A 70 -10.24 2.94 -14.82
C GLY A 70 -9.14 3.54 -13.95
N TRP A 71 -8.73 2.85 -12.89
CA TRP A 71 -7.63 3.29 -12.03
C TRP A 71 -6.29 3.47 -12.78
N ARG A 72 -6.07 2.70 -13.86
CA ARG A 72 -4.82 2.78 -14.65
C ARG A 72 -4.75 4.01 -15.52
N SER A 73 -5.91 4.49 -15.98
CA SER A 73 -6.00 5.54 -16.99
C SER A 73 -6.48 6.89 -16.46
N HIS A 74 -7.28 6.88 -15.38
CA HIS A 74 -8.01 8.09 -14.94
C HIS A 74 -7.80 8.41 -13.47
N SER A 75 -6.99 7.61 -12.74
CA SER A 75 -6.73 7.89 -11.33
C SER A 75 -5.91 9.15 -11.15
N GLU A 76 -6.28 9.92 -10.13
CA GLU A 76 -5.55 11.05 -9.58
C GLU A 76 -5.39 10.86 -8.07
N ILE A 77 -4.47 11.56 -7.44
CA ILE A 77 -4.31 11.59 -5.99
C ILE A 77 -4.95 12.87 -5.48
N ALA A 78 -6.04 12.72 -4.76
CA ALA A 78 -6.77 13.79 -4.10
C ALA A 78 -6.33 13.91 -2.64
N HIS A 79 -6.30 15.12 -2.12
CA HIS A 79 -5.95 15.45 -0.76
C HIS A 79 -7.22 15.82 0.03
N TYR A 80 -7.39 15.19 1.17
CA TYR A 80 -8.49 15.40 2.12
C TYR A 80 -7.92 15.72 3.50
N VAL A 81 -8.68 16.51 4.28
CA VAL A 81 -8.29 16.90 5.65
C VAL A 81 -9.46 16.72 6.63
N ALA A 82 -9.14 16.29 7.83
CA ALA A 82 -10.06 16.25 8.97
C ALA A 82 -9.39 16.73 10.26
N ASP A 83 -10.19 17.16 11.22
CA ASP A 83 -9.72 17.59 12.54
C ASP A 83 -9.26 16.41 13.42
N GLY A 84 -9.55 15.17 13.01
CA GLY A 84 -9.11 13.96 13.69
C GLY A 84 -9.13 12.74 12.78
N PRO A 85 -8.57 11.61 13.25
CA PRO A 85 -8.34 10.43 12.42
C PRO A 85 -9.60 9.68 11.98
N GLU A 86 -10.73 9.91 12.61
CA GLU A 86 -11.99 9.25 12.25
C GLU A 86 -12.83 10.09 11.26
N GLY A 87 -12.36 11.31 10.93
CA GLY A 87 -13.06 12.23 10.04
C GLY A 87 -14.05 13.16 10.75
N PRO A 88 -14.98 13.78 10.03
CA PRO A 88 -15.22 13.65 8.60
C PRO A 88 -14.12 14.31 7.76
N PHE A 89 -13.66 13.59 6.74
CA PHE A 89 -12.66 14.11 5.82
C PHE A 89 -13.29 14.97 4.73
N ARG A 90 -12.71 16.13 4.47
CA ARG A 90 -13.14 17.09 3.44
C ARG A 90 -12.10 17.20 2.34
N PHE A 91 -12.55 17.13 1.10
CA PHE A 91 -11.71 17.35 -0.08
C PHE A 91 -11.11 18.76 -0.08
N CYS A 92 -9.83 18.84 -0.37
CA CYS A 92 -9.10 20.10 -0.51
C CYS A 92 -8.72 20.36 -1.97
N GLU A 93 -7.96 19.45 -2.58
CA GLU A 93 -7.34 19.67 -3.88
C GLU A 93 -6.89 18.34 -4.51
N VAL A 94 -6.54 18.39 -5.78
CA VAL A 94 -5.82 17.31 -6.48
C VAL A 94 -4.33 17.55 -6.30
N ALA A 95 -3.65 16.65 -5.60
CA ALA A 95 -2.21 16.74 -5.35
C ALA A 95 -1.38 16.31 -6.56
N LEU A 96 -1.76 15.19 -7.19
CA LEU A 96 -1.08 14.64 -8.37
C LEU A 96 -2.09 13.99 -9.32
N ALA A 97 -1.80 14.12 -10.63
CA ALA A 97 -2.54 13.43 -11.70
C ALA A 97 -1.57 12.96 -12.78
N GLY A 98 -2.03 12.08 -13.65
CA GLY A 98 -1.32 11.72 -14.88
C GLY A 98 -1.02 12.96 -15.72
N THR A 99 0.16 13.01 -16.33
CA THR A 99 0.61 14.21 -17.07
C THR A 99 -0.15 14.43 -18.39
N GLY A 100 -0.78 13.38 -18.94
CA GLY A 100 -1.35 13.39 -20.27
C GLY A 100 -0.32 13.53 -21.40
N ARG A 101 0.96 13.72 -21.07
CA ARG A 101 2.07 13.88 -22.01
C ARG A 101 2.68 12.52 -22.33
N ASP A 102 3.50 12.45 -23.35
CA ASP A 102 4.22 11.21 -23.70
C ASP A 102 5.42 10.99 -22.79
N THR A 103 5.13 10.71 -21.53
CA THR A 103 6.06 10.44 -20.42
C THR A 103 5.64 9.16 -19.71
N TRP A 104 6.53 8.60 -18.88
CA TRP A 104 6.29 7.35 -18.15
C TRP A 104 5.04 7.40 -17.24
N ASP A 105 4.64 8.58 -16.80
CA ASP A 105 3.49 8.87 -15.94
C ASP A 105 2.36 9.59 -16.70
N LYS A 106 2.20 9.25 -17.96
CA LYS A 106 1.13 9.78 -18.82
C LYS A 106 -0.23 9.56 -18.22
N TYR A 107 -0.46 8.37 -17.64
CA TYR A 107 -1.73 7.91 -17.10
C TYR A 107 -1.62 7.55 -15.63
N GLY A 108 -2.70 7.84 -14.91
CA GLY A 108 -2.82 7.54 -13.50
C GLY A 108 -1.97 8.50 -12.65
N ALA A 109 -2.16 8.48 -11.45
CA ALA A 109 -1.38 8.68 -10.26
C ALA A 109 -2.17 7.90 -9.23
N HIS A 110 -1.65 6.76 -8.77
CA HIS A 110 -2.43 5.79 -8.03
C HIS A 110 -1.65 5.23 -6.84
N ASN A 111 -2.35 4.64 -5.87
CA ASN A 111 -1.78 4.03 -4.68
C ASN A 111 -0.76 4.92 -3.95
N PRO A 112 -1.19 6.10 -3.45
CA PRO A 112 -0.32 7.03 -2.75
C PRO A 112 0.28 6.41 -1.49
N ALA A 113 1.49 6.89 -1.13
CA ALA A 113 2.10 6.70 0.18
C ALA A 113 2.76 8.02 0.59
N ILE A 114 2.23 8.68 1.64
CA ILE A 114 2.73 9.96 2.16
C ILE A 114 3.60 9.74 3.37
N HIS A 115 4.75 10.40 3.41
CA HIS A 115 5.69 10.37 4.53
C HIS A 115 6.28 11.75 4.79
N LYS A 116 6.88 11.94 5.96
CA LYS A 116 7.67 13.12 6.30
C LYS A 116 9.13 12.71 6.51
N VAL A 117 10.05 13.39 5.85
CA VAL A 117 11.50 13.19 5.98
C VAL A 117 12.15 14.55 6.22
N GLY A 118 12.60 14.81 7.44
CA GLY A 118 13.07 16.12 7.85
C GLY A 118 11.98 17.18 7.71
N ASP A 119 12.26 18.21 6.92
CA ASP A 119 11.33 19.30 6.61
C ASP A 119 10.47 19.07 5.35
N ARG A 120 10.64 17.92 4.69
CA ARG A 120 9.95 17.60 3.43
C ARG A 120 8.88 16.54 3.60
N TYR A 121 7.77 16.71 2.90
CA TYR A 121 6.79 15.68 2.65
C TYR A 121 7.14 14.94 1.36
N VAL A 122 6.98 13.63 1.40
CA VAL A 122 7.34 12.68 0.34
C VAL A 122 6.07 11.95 -0.07
N LEU A 123 5.58 12.19 -1.28
CA LEU A 123 4.42 11.52 -1.84
C LEU A 123 4.88 10.55 -2.92
N LEU A 124 4.81 9.26 -2.62
CA LEU A 124 5.06 8.18 -3.57
C LEU A 124 3.77 7.79 -4.28
N TYR A 125 3.89 7.37 -5.52
CA TYR A 125 2.77 6.96 -6.35
C TYR A 125 3.20 5.96 -7.41
N ILE A 126 2.23 5.28 -8.02
CA ILE A 126 2.44 4.50 -9.23
C ILE A 126 1.77 5.20 -10.41
N ALA A 127 2.38 5.05 -11.58
CA ALA A 127 1.85 5.54 -12.84
C ALA A 127 2.32 4.65 -14.00
N ASN A 128 1.81 4.93 -15.20
CA ASN A 128 2.14 4.18 -16.40
C ASN A 128 1.99 5.02 -17.66
N ASP A 129 2.62 4.56 -18.76
CA ASP A 129 2.52 5.15 -20.09
C ASP A 129 1.53 4.42 -21.01
N ASP A 130 1.02 3.25 -20.58
CA ASP A 130 0.01 2.46 -21.30
C ASP A 130 -0.96 1.79 -20.32
N PRO A 131 -2.26 2.17 -20.31
CA PRO A 131 -3.24 1.64 -19.37
C PRO A 131 -3.79 0.25 -19.75
N ARG A 132 -3.39 -0.34 -20.88
CA ARG A 132 -3.89 -1.64 -21.33
C ARG A 132 -3.47 -2.77 -20.41
N ARG A 133 -4.26 -3.83 -20.39
CA ARG A 133 -3.96 -5.04 -19.62
C ARG A 133 -3.84 -6.28 -20.51
N PRO A 134 -2.84 -7.13 -20.29
CA PRO A 134 -1.57 -6.82 -19.61
C PRO A 134 -0.72 -5.89 -20.47
N ALA A 135 -0.11 -4.90 -19.86
CA ALA A 135 0.90 -4.11 -20.56
C ALA A 135 2.11 -4.99 -20.83
N HIS A 136 2.62 -4.98 -22.06
CA HIS A 136 3.82 -5.72 -22.38
C HIS A 136 4.76 -4.87 -23.26
N PRO A 137 5.94 -4.53 -22.76
CA PRO A 137 6.50 -4.85 -21.45
C PRO A 137 5.72 -4.16 -20.33
N ALA A 138 5.78 -4.76 -19.12
CA ALA A 138 5.16 -4.20 -17.93
C ALA A 138 5.61 -2.76 -17.69
N ASN A 139 4.65 -1.85 -17.55
CA ASN A 139 4.91 -0.42 -17.60
C ASN A 139 4.59 0.34 -16.30
N GLN A 140 4.14 -0.35 -15.24
CA GLN A 140 3.97 0.29 -13.95
C GLN A 140 5.33 0.60 -13.32
N ARG A 141 5.48 1.84 -12.89
CA ARG A 141 6.68 2.39 -12.27
C ARG A 141 6.29 3.18 -11.02
N ILE A 142 7.24 3.37 -10.14
CA ILE A 142 7.04 4.14 -8.91
C ILE A 142 7.68 5.50 -9.07
N GLY A 143 6.89 6.53 -8.76
CA GLY A 143 7.31 7.90 -8.72
C GLY A 143 7.35 8.48 -7.32
N MET A 144 8.05 9.61 -7.18
CA MET A 144 8.14 10.41 -5.98
C MET A 144 7.92 11.89 -6.32
N ALA A 145 7.10 12.55 -5.51
CA ALA A 145 6.99 14.00 -5.49
C ALA A 145 7.26 14.54 -4.08
N LEU A 146 7.82 15.72 -4.00
CA LEU A 146 8.30 16.36 -2.77
C LEU A 146 7.67 17.72 -2.59
N SER A 147 7.38 18.09 -1.34
CA SER A 147 6.91 19.43 -0.97
C SER A 147 7.36 19.77 0.47
N THR A 148 7.39 21.04 0.82
CA THR A 148 7.52 21.51 2.20
C THR A 148 6.17 21.75 2.86
N SER A 149 5.06 21.58 2.13
CA SER A 149 3.69 21.71 2.60
C SER A 149 2.85 20.53 2.16
N LEU A 150 1.90 20.08 2.99
CA LEU A 150 0.92 19.05 2.61
C LEU A 150 -0.03 19.52 1.50
N HIS A 151 -0.17 20.83 1.32
CA HIS A 151 -0.92 21.45 0.22
C HIS A 151 -0.10 21.68 -1.05
N GLY A 152 1.15 21.20 -1.10
CA GLY A 152 2.02 21.43 -2.23
C GLY A 152 2.67 22.84 -2.22
N PRO A 153 3.17 23.35 -3.36
CA PRO A 153 3.21 22.63 -4.64
C PRO A 153 4.12 21.38 -4.59
N TRP A 154 3.71 20.34 -5.30
CA TRP A 154 4.43 19.07 -5.39
C TRP A 154 5.43 19.11 -6.55
N ARG A 155 6.72 19.00 -6.25
CA ARG A 155 7.81 18.90 -7.22
C ARG A 155 8.19 17.43 -7.42
N LYS A 156 8.25 16.96 -8.64
CA LYS A 156 8.76 15.62 -8.96
C LYS A 156 10.23 15.48 -8.54
N ALA A 157 10.60 14.34 -7.96
CA ALA A 157 11.97 14.03 -7.60
C ALA A 157 12.83 13.87 -8.85
N GLY A 158 14.11 14.24 -8.77
CA GLY A 158 15.04 14.15 -9.89
C GLY A 158 14.53 14.87 -11.15
N ALA A 159 14.73 14.26 -12.31
CA ALA A 159 14.40 14.87 -13.61
C ALA A 159 12.91 14.76 -13.97
N ASP A 160 12.27 13.60 -13.71
CA ASP A 160 10.93 13.28 -14.18
C ASP A 160 10.02 12.64 -13.11
N GLY A 161 10.53 12.48 -11.89
CA GLY A 161 9.83 11.88 -10.76
C GLY A 161 9.92 10.37 -10.66
N MET A 162 10.39 9.65 -11.66
CA MET A 162 10.55 8.21 -11.61
C MET A 162 11.72 7.80 -10.73
N ILE A 163 11.44 7.03 -9.66
CA ILE A 163 12.48 6.56 -8.74
C ILE A 163 12.73 5.05 -8.85
N LEU A 164 11.76 4.29 -9.40
CA LEU A 164 11.90 2.86 -9.59
C LEU A 164 11.17 2.38 -10.84
N ALA A 165 11.87 1.63 -11.68
CA ALA A 165 11.35 0.96 -12.87
C ALA A 165 11.60 -0.56 -12.80
N PRO A 166 10.89 -1.38 -13.60
CA PRO A 166 11.21 -2.79 -13.75
C PRO A 166 12.66 -2.97 -14.21
N PRO A 167 13.39 -3.99 -13.68
CA PRO A 167 14.77 -4.20 -14.05
C PRO A 167 14.88 -4.70 -15.49
N SER A 168 15.93 -4.24 -16.19
CA SER A 168 16.30 -4.72 -17.54
C SER A 168 17.19 -5.95 -17.55
N ASP A 169 17.78 -6.31 -16.40
CA ASP A 169 18.74 -7.42 -16.25
C ASP A 169 18.03 -8.67 -15.72
N SER A 170 18.24 -9.79 -16.38
CA SER A 170 17.63 -11.09 -16.07
C SER A 170 18.08 -11.71 -14.73
N LYS A 171 19.12 -11.16 -14.10
CA LYS A 171 19.52 -11.58 -12.75
C LYS A 171 18.52 -11.22 -11.66
N TYR A 172 17.64 -10.24 -11.92
CA TYR A 172 16.62 -9.85 -10.95
C TYR A 172 15.41 -10.78 -11.02
N TRP A 173 14.90 -11.18 -9.85
CA TRP A 173 13.75 -12.08 -9.72
C TRP A 173 12.48 -11.58 -10.41
N ASN A 174 12.35 -10.26 -10.55
CA ASN A 174 11.20 -9.59 -11.16
C ASN A 174 11.49 -9.07 -12.59
N TYR A 175 12.50 -9.62 -13.25
CA TYR A 175 12.76 -9.35 -14.66
C TYR A 175 11.53 -9.70 -15.51
N ARG A 176 11.10 -8.78 -16.35
CA ARG A 176 9.89 -8.92 -17.19
C ARG A 176 8.60 -9.22 -16.42
N ALA A 177 8.50 -8.77 -15.16
CA ALA A 177 7.26 -8.90 -14.40
C ALA A 177 6.10 -8.23 -15.12
N SER A 178 4.98 -8.96 -15.28
CA SER A 178 3.81 -8.51 -16.06
C SER A 178 3.15 -7.23 -15.55
N ASN A 179 3.31 -6.91 -14.26
CA ASN A 179 2.78 -5.70 -13.64
C ASN A 179 3.84 -4.63 -13.35
N GLY A 180 5.11 -4.87 -13.73
CA GLY A 180 6.19 -3.94 -13.42
C GLY A 180 6.55 -3.92 -11.94
N VAL A 181 6.77 -2.73 -11.39
CA VAL A 181 6.97 -2.46 -9.97
C VAL A 181 5.86 -1.52 -9.48
N ASN A 182 5.20 -1.89 -8.38
CA ASN A 182 4.04 -1.14 -7.91
C ASN A 182 3.89 -1.18 -6.38
N ASN A 183 2.87 -0.47 -5.87
CA ASN A 183 2.45 -0.46 -4.48
C ASN A 183 3.61 -0.12 -3.53
N PRO A 184 4.16 1.11 -3.59
CA PRO A 184 5.30 1.51 -2.79
C PRO A 184 4.98 1.48 -1.29
N ALA A 185 5.95 0.98 -0.50
CA ALA A 185 5.97 1.09 0.94
C ALA A 185 7.36 1.62 1.35
N PHE A 186 7.38 2.82 1.88
CA PHE A 186 8.61 3.58 2.12
C PHE A 186 8.98 3.56 3.60
N LEU A 187 10.28 3.52 3.87
CA LEU A 187 10.82 3.58 5.22
C LEU A 187 12.17 4.30 5.20
N GLN A 188 12.35 5.28 6.09
CA GLN A 188 13.66 5.79 6.41
C GLN A 188 14.37 4.79 7.34
N HIS A 189 15.56 4.31 6.94
CA HIS A 189 16.32 3.36 7.73
C HIS A 189 16.93 4.05 8.97
N PRO A 190 16.89 3.43 10.16
CA PRO A 190 17.44 4.05 11.40
C PRO A 190 18.92 4.43 11.30
N ASP A 191 19.71 3.61 10.62
CA ASP A 191 21.15 3.86 10.43
C ASP A 191 21.45 4.77 9.23
N GLY A 192 20.43 5.38 8.64
CA GLY A 192 20.52 6.24 7.48
C GLY A 192 20.16 5.57 6.16
N GLY A 193 19.84 6.40 5.16
CA GLY A 193 19.33 5.92 3.88
C GLY A 193 17.85 5.59 3.91
N PHE A 194 17.38 4.95 2.83
CA PHE A 194 15.97 4.76 2.56
C PHE A 194 15.69 3.39 1.97
N PHE A 195 14.66 2.74 2.47
CA PHE A 195 14.11 1.49 1.97
C PHE A 195 12.80 1.75 1.24
N LEU A 196 12.70 1.24 0.03
CA LEU A 196 11.49 1.27 -0.79
C LEU A 196 11.08 -0.16 -1.09
N TYR A 197 10.11 -0.67 -0.33
CA TYR A 197 9.49 -1.94 -0.64
C TYR A 197 8.46 -1.76 -1.76
N PHE A 198 8.32 -2.78 -2.57
CA PHE A 198 7.40 -2.76 -3.70
C PHE A 198 6.88 -4.16 -4.03
N LYS A 199 5.68 -4.24 -4.59
CA LYS A 199 5.15 -5.48 -5.14
C LYS A 199 5.63 -5.67 -6.58
N SER A 200 5.91 -6.92 -6.96
CA SER A 200 6.22 -7.28 -8.35
C SER A 200 5.87 -8.74 -8.66
N GLN A 201 6.73 -9.46 -9.34
CA GLN A 201 6.53 -10.82 -9.87
C GLN A 201 5.96 -11.78 -8.84
N GLY A 202 4.94 -12.56 -9.23
CA GLY A 202 4.34 -13.63 -8.43
C GLY A 202 3.65 -13.14 -7.14
N GLY A 203 3.35 -11.83 -7.01
CA GLY A 203 2.78 -11.28 -5.77
C GLY A 203 3.76 -11.39 -4.60
N LYS A 204 5.04 -11.12 -4.83
CA LYS A 204 6.08 -11.04 -3.80
C LYS A 204 6.48 -9.59 -3.59
N MET A 205 7.02 -9.30 -2.40
CA MET A 205 7.57 -7.99 -2.09
C MET A 205 9.07 -7.97 -2.38
N GLY A 206 9.52 -6.93 -3.07
CA GLY A 206 10.92 -6.60 -3.28
C GLY A 206 11.35 -5.42 -2.44
N LEU A 207 12.65 -5.11 -2.47
CA LEU A 207 13.26 -3.96 -1.81
C LEU A 207 14.21 -3.28 -2.78
N ALA A 208 14.14 -1.95 -2.84
CA ALA A 208 15.16 -1.09 -3.40
C ALA A 208 15.70 -0.16 -2.32
N VAL A 209 17.01 0.07 -2.31
CA VAL A 209 17.70 0.87 -1.30
C VAL A 209 18.35 2.10 -1.92
N ALA A 210 18.36 3.22 -1.18
CA ALA A 210 19.03 4.44 -1.59
C ALA A 210 19.71 5.11 -0.39
N GLN A 211 20.82 5.80 -0.63
CA GLN A 211 21.50 6.63 0.38
C GLN A 211 20.89 8.04 0.46
N GLN A 212 20.36 8.52 -0.65
CA GLN A 212 19.71 9.83 -0.75
C GLN A 212 18.20 9.67 -0.97
N LEU A 213 17.41 10.61 -0.45
CA LEU A 213 15.94 10.56 -0.53
C LEU A 213 15.43 10.42 -1.98
N GLU A 214 16.01 11.17 -2.89
CA GLU A 214 15.62 11.16 -4.32
C GLU A 214 16.31 10.04 -5.12
N GLY A 215 17.07 9.17 -4.46
CA GLY A 215 17.76 8.03 -5.08
C GLY A 215 19.24 8.29 -5.44
N PRO A 216 19.83 7.46 -6.29
CA PRO A 216 19.20 6.35 -7.02
C PRO A 216 18.79 5.18 -6.11
N TYR A 217 17.63 4.58 -6.39
CA TYR A 217 17.14 3.38 -5.70
C TYR A 217 17.62 2.12 -6.45
N VAL A 218 18.40 1.29 -5.76
CA VAL A 218 18.97 0.05 -6.31
C VAL A 218 18.20 -1.14 -5.78
N GLN A 219 17.57 -1.93 -6.67
CA GLN A 219 16.80 -3.11 -6.30
C GLN A 219 17.70 -4.25 -5.82
N LEU A 220 17.23 -5.01 -4.83
CA LEU A 220 17.83 -6.30 -4.50
C LEU A 220 17.46 -7.35 -5.59
N PRO A 221 18.36 -8.29 -5.90
CA PRO A 221 18.12 -9.29 -6.95
C PRO A 221 17.17 -10.42 -6.51
N PHE A 222 16.64 -10.40 -5.30
CA PHE A 222 15.72 -11.38 -4.73
C PHE A 222 14.56 -10.71 -3.98
N PRO A 223 13.41 -11.39 -3.81
CA PRO A 223 12.29 -10.86 -3.03
C PRO A 223 12.59 -10.94 -1.53
N VAL A 224 12.06 -9.99 -0.75
CA VAL A 224 12.25 -9.93 0.71
C VAL A 224 11.22 -10.77 1.48
N THR A 225 10.10 -11.15 0.84
CA THR A 225 9.10 -12.06 1.41
C THR A 225 9.20 -13.45 0.81
N ARG A 226 9.04 -14.48 1.65
CA ARG A 226 9.10 -15.90 1.24
C ARG A 226 7.68 -16.51 1.22
N ASN A 227 6.83 -15.98 0.35
CA ASN A 227 5.46 -16.46 0.19
C ASN A 227 5.32 -17.31 -1.07
N ASP A 228 4.49 -18.36 -1.01
CA ASP A 228 4.02 -19.18 -2.12
C ASP A 228 2.63 -18.72 -2.63
N ARG A 229 1.93 -17.90 -1.84
CA ARG A 229 0.66 -17.26 -2.19
C ARG A 229 0.88 -15.77 -2.39
N ALA A 230 0.19 -15.19 -3.35
CA ALA A 230 0.38 -13.78 -3.68
C ALA A 230 -0.04 -12.85 -2.54
N VAL A 231 0.86 -11.91 -2.21
CA VAL A 231 0.61 -10.77 -1.32
C VAL A 231 0.78 -9.47 -2.09
N GLU A 232 0.22 -8.38 -1.57
CA GLU A 232 0.38 -7.05 -2.18
C GLU A 232 0.18 -5.92 -1.16
N ASP A 233 0.32 -4.67 -1.64
CA ASP A 233 -0.08 -3.47 -0.91
C ASP A 233 0.68 -3.22 0.39
N GLY A 234 2.00 -3.28 0.35
CA GLY A 234 2.83 -3.10 1.54
C GLY A 234 2.67 -1.73 2.20
N TYR A 235 2.75 -1.71 3.54
CA TYR A 235 3.04 -0.55 4.38
C TYR A 235 4.17 -0.91 5.34
N ALA A 236 5.28 -0.16 5.30
CA ALA A 236 6.48 -0.45 6.08
C ALA A 236 6.61 0.51 7.28
N PHE A 237 6.98 -0.02 8.44
CA PHE A 237 7.21 0.75 9.66
C PHE A 237 8.16 0.02 10.61
N ILE A 238 8.61 0.70 11.66
CA ILE A 238 9.39 0.11 12.74
C ILE A 238 8.54 0.12 14.01
N MET A 239 8.50 -1.02 14.68
CA MET A 239 7.84 -1.17 15.97
C MET A 239 8.65 -2.13 16.83
N ASP A 240 8.92 -1.72 18.07
CA ASP A 240 9.71 -2.48 19.05
C ASP A 240 11.09 -2.90 18.52
N GLY A 241 11.77 -1.99 17.81
CA GLY A 241 13.08 -2.21 17.21
C GLY A 241 13.13 -3.22 16.06
N LYS A 242 11.96 -3.63 15.53
CA LYS A 242 11.83 -4.56 14.40
C LYS A 242 11.25 -3.87 13.19
N PHE A 243 11.70 -4.27 12.01
CA PHE A 243 11.08 -3.88 10.75
C PHE A 243 9.78 -4.66 10.57
N ARG A 244 8.73 -3.93 10.23
CA ARG A 244 7.39 -4.46 10.00
C ARG A 244 6.93 -4.12 8.60
N LEU A 245 6.28 -5.07 7.95
CA LEU A 245 5.65 -4.87 6.65
C LEU A 245 4.23 -5.42 6.70
N LEU A 246 3.23 -4.54 6.65
CA LEU A 246 1.83 -4.92 6.61
C LEU A 246 1.41 -5.05 5.15
N THR A 247 0.85 -6.20 4.75
CA THR A 247 0.43 -6.47 3.37
C THR A 247 -0.99 -7.04 3.32
N THR A 248 -1.62 -6.98 2.14
CA THR A 248 -2.86 -7.73 1.85
C THR A 248 -2.52 -9.18 1.53
N ASP A 249 -3.22 -10.14 2.14
CA ASP A 249 -3.17 -11.57 1.82
C ASP A 249 -4.14 -11.88 0.67
N ASN A 250 -3.69 -11.77 -0.55
CA ASN A 250 -4.59 -11.95 -1.70
C ASN A 250 -5.08 -13.37 -1.90
N HIS A 251 -4.24 -14.36 -1.60
CA HIS A 251 -4.50 -15.74 -2.01
C HIS A 251 -4.50 -16.74 -0.84
N GLY A 252 -4.41 -16.27 0.39
CA GLY A 252 -4.55 -17.09 1.59
C GLY A 252 -3.27 -17.78 2.02
N LEU A 253 -2.27 -17.01 2.39
CA LEU A 253 -1.17 -17.52 3.20
C LEU A 253 -1.69 -17.87 4.61
N PHE A 254 -2.48 -16.97 5.20
CA PHE A 254 -3.29 -17.21 6.41
C PHE A 254 -4.76 -17.25 6.06
N LYS A 255 -5.31 -16.13 5.53
CA LYS A 255 -6.72 -15.98 5.21
C LYS A 255 -6.89 -15.08 4.00
N ALA A 256 -7.25 -15.64 2.86
CA ALA A 256 -7.40 -14.87 1.63
C ALA A 256 -8.34 -13.67 1.79
N GLY A 257 -7.79 -12.48 1.62
CA GLY A 257 -8.46 -11.18 1.78
C GLY A 257 -8.25 -10.52 3.14
N GLY A 258 -7.57 -11.18 4.09
CA GLY A 258 -7.06 -10.56 5.31
C GLY A 258 -5.72 -9.85 5.07
N GLY A 259 -5.09 -9.41 6.14
CA GLY A 259 -3.75 -8.83 6.15
C GLY A 259 -2.70 -9.76 6.75
N ILE A 260 -1.46 -9.51 6.40
CA ILE A 260 -0.29 -10.18 6.96
C ILE A 260 0.63 -9.12 7.52
N LEU A 261 1.04 -9.27 8.77
CA LEU A 261 2.12 -8.52 9.38
C LEU A 261 3.40 -9.35 9.36
N TRP A 262 4.33 -8.96 8.53
CA TRP A 262 5.65 -9.54 8.45
C TRP A 262 6.59 -8.85 9.42
N THR A 263 7.55 -9.60 9.96
CA THR A 263 8.58 -9.11 10.88
C THR A 263 9.96 -9.51 10.38
N SER A 264 10.89 -8.55 10.45
CA SER A 264 12.31 -8.73 10.13
C SER A 264 13.19 -8.03 11.15
N ASP A 265 14.38 -8.58 11.37
CA ASP A 265 15.39 -7.96 12.22
C ASP A 265 16.28 -6.96 11.46
N ASP A 266 16.38 -7.11 10.14
CA ASP A 266 17.27 -6.33 9.27
C ASP A 266 16.53 -5.54 8.16
N GLY A 267 15.21 -5.71 8.06
CA GLY A 267 14.39 -5.11 7.00
C GLY A 267 14.56 -5.74 5.62
N ILE A 268 15.35 -6.81 5.50
CA ILE A 268 15.63 -7.51 4.24
C ILE A 268 15.04 -8.92 4.25
N HIS A 269 15.16 -9.62 5.37
CA HIS A 269 14.70 -11.00 5.53
C HIS A 269 13.44 -11.04 6.39
N PHE A 270 12.25 -11.05 5.76
CA PHE A 270 10.97 -11.20 6.45
C PHE A 270 10.62 -12.68 6.56
N ASP A 271 11.05 -13.31 7.63
CA ASP A 271 10.93 -14.76 7.91
C ASP A 271 9.86 -15.11 8.93
N ARG A 272 9.30 -14.12 9.62
CA ARG A 272 8.20 -14.26 10.57
C ARG A 272 6.98 -13.50 10.07
N ALA A 273 5.81 -14.11 10.22
CA ALA A 273 4.56 -13.51 9.81
C ALA A 273 3.41 -13.92 10.74
N GLU A 274 2.44 -13.02 10.89
CA GLU A 274 1.20 -13.24 11.63
C GLU A 274 0.02 -12.56 10.93
N PRO A 275 -1.25 -12.87 11.27
CA PRO A 275 -2.39 -12.14 10.78
C PRO A 275 -2.30 -10.65 11.14
N GLY A 276 -2.37 -9.76 10.12
CA GLY A 276 -2.26 -8.32 10.28
C GLY A 276 -3.60 -7.60 10.46
N PHE A 277 -4.62 -8.06 9.75
CA PHE A 277 -6.03 -7.68 9.89
C PHE A 277 -6.91 -8.77 9.29
N ASP A 278 -8.18 -8.79 9.66
CA ASP A 278 -9.15 -9.77 9.18
C ASP A 278 -10.02 -9.21 8.03
N LEU A 279 -10.90 -10.04 7.51
CA LEU A 279 -11.95 -9.63 6.56
C LEU A 279 -12.91 -8.63 7.23
N ILE A 280 -13.54 -7.79 6.42
CA ILE A 280 -14.51 -6.77 6.90
C ILE A 280 -15.59 -7.41 7.78
N GLU A 281 -16.06 -8.62 7.43
CA GLU A 281 -17.11 -9.32 8.17
C GLU A 281 -16.75 -9.62 9.64
N ALA A 282 -15.47 -9.80 9.96
CA ALA A 282 -15.01 -10.05 11.32
C ALA A 282 -15.23 -8.83 12.23
N TYR A 283 -15.17 -7.64 11.67
CA TYR A 283 -15.30 -6.39 12.42
C TYR A 283 -16.72 -5.83 12.46
N VAL A 284 -17.50 -6.01 11.39
CA VAL A 284 -18.84 -5.40 11.29
C VAL A 284 -19.99 -6.38 11.50
N GLY A 285 -19.72 -7.67 11.47
CA GLY A 285 -20.71 -8.73 11.51
C GLY A 285 -21.48 -8.91 10.19
N LYS A 286 -22.04 -10.11 9.99
CA LYS A 286 -22.68 -10.51 8.74
C LYS A 286 -23.94 -9.69 8.39
N GLU A 287 -24.65 -9.21 9.39
CA GLU A 287 -25.89 -8.44 9.17
C GLU A 287 -25.65 -7.13 8.43
N LYS A 288 -24.57 -6.40 8.75
CA LYS A 288 -24.20 -5.15 8.05
C LYS A 288 -23.81 -5.38 6.60
N LEU A 289 -23.44 -6.62 6.23
CA LEU A 289 -23.04 -6.96 4.85
C LEU A 289 -24.21 -7.24 3.92
N LYS A 290 -25.45 -7.36 4.43
CA LYS A 290 -26.63 -7.67 3.61
C LYS A 290 -26.89 -6.62 2.51
N ASN A 291 -26.55 -5.37 2.77
CA ASN A 291 -26.72 -4.25 1.84
C ASN A 291 -25.42 -3.90 1.09
N ALA A 292 -24.38 -4.70 1.21
CA ALA A 292 -23.10 -4.43 0.58
C ALA A 292 -23.20 -4.49 -0.96
N VAL A 293 -22.81 -3.42 -1.62
CA VAL A 293 -22.75 -3.35 -3.08
C VAL A 293 -21.32 -3.61 -3.54
N ARG A 294 -21.20 -4.56 -4.47
CA ARG A 294 -19.91 -4.93 -5.06
C ARG A 294 -19.63 -4.07 -6.28
N HIS A 295 -18.47 -3.40 -6.26
CA HIS A 295 -17.93 -2.65 -7.39
C HIS A 295 -16.68 -3.31 -7.99
N TYR A 296 -15.92 -4.06 -7.16
CA TYR A 296 -14.68 -4.71 -7.56
C TYR A 296 -14.35 -5.92 -6.68
N GLY A 297 -13.50 -6.83 -7.21
CA GLY A 297 -13.03 -7.98 -6.47
C GLY A 297 -14.07 -9.08 -6.26
N GLY A 298 -13.63 -10.20 -5.71
CA GLY A 298 -14.47 -11.41 -5.47
C GLY A 298 -14.83 -11.65 -4.00
N LYS A 299 -14.25 -10.89 -3.07
CA LYS A 299 -14.45 -11.03 -1.62
C LYS A 299 -14.65 -9.67 -0.98
N ILE A 300 -15.42 -9.64 0.11
CA ILE A 300 -15.57 -8.46 0.96
C ILE A 300 -14.31 -8.36 1.81
N LYS A 301 -13.33 -7.58 1.36
CA LYS A 301 -12.00 -7.47 1.97
C LYS A 301 -11.53 -6.02 2.00
N PHE A 302 -10.58 -5.75 2.88
CA PHE A 302 -9.76 -4.56 2.82
C PHE A 302 -8.60 -4.77 1.85
N GLU A 303 -8.20 -3.71 1.16
CA GLU A 303 -7.03 -3.70 0.28
C GLU A 303 -6.18 -2.46 0.59
N ARG A 304 -4.94 -2.42 0.10
CA ARG A 304 -4.03 -1.28 0.25
C ARG A 304 -4.01 -0.69 1.68
N PRO A 305 -3.66 -1.47 2.71
CA PRO A 305 -3.64 -1.00 4.09
C PRO A 305 -2.60 0.11 4.26
N GLN A 306 -2.98 1.20 4.93
CA GLN A 306 -2.10 2.30 5.28
C GLN A 306 -2.32 2.68 6.74
N LEU A 307 -1.24 2.84 7.50
CA LEU A 307 -1.33 3.11 8.93
C LEU A 307 -1.09 4.59 9.24
N LEU A 308 -1.88 5.13 10.14
CA LEU A 308 -1.50 6.32 10.89
C LEU A 308 -0.74 5.87 12.14
N LEU A 309 0.53 6.22 12.19
CA LEU A 309 1.37 5.98 13.35
C LEU A 309 1.39 7.24 14.22
N ILE A 310 1.23 7.08 15.53
CA ILE A 310 1.45 8.13 16.53
C ILE A 310 2.51 7.60 17.49
N ASP A 311 3.58 8.35 17.68
CA ASP A 311 4.75 7.95 18.48
C ASP A 311 5.33 6.58 18.05
N GLY A 312 5.36 6.35 16.74
CA GLY A 312 5.88 5.12 16.12
C GLY A 312 4.97 3.89 16.28
N ARG A 313 3.76 4.03 16.86
CA ARG A 313 2.82 2.94 17.05
C ARG A 313 1.58 3.08 16.17
N PRO A 314 1.05 1.98 15.60
CA PRO A 314 -0.21 1.98 14.88
C PRO A 314 -1.35 2.49 15.77
N LYS A 315 -2.11 3.44 15.26
CA LYS A 315 -3.33 3.94 15.92
C LYS A 315 -4.55 3.81 15.03
N TYR A 316 -4.39 3.97 13.72
CA TYR A 316 -5.48 3.80 12.76
C TYR A 316 -4.98 3.10 11.50
N LEU A 317 -5.86 2.29 10.94
CA LEU A 317 -5.70 1.65 9.64
C LEU A 317 -6.73 2.23 8.68
N TYR A 318 -6.26 2.73 7.54
CA TYR A 318 -7.10 3.16 6.43
C TYR A 318 -6.96 2.15 5.30
N ALA A 319 -8.09 1.64 4.83
CA ALA A 319 -8.07 0.64 3.78
C ALA A 319 -9.31 0.76 2.88
N PRO A 320 -9.14 0.80 1.56
CA PRO A 320 -10.26 0.76 0.63
C PRO A 320 -10.84 -0.65 0.53
N SER A 321 -12.04 -0.71 -0.03
CA SER A 321 -12.68 -1.95 -0.40
C SER A 321 -13.39 -1.82 -1.75
N GLY A 322 -13.38 -2.91 -2.51
CA GLY A 322 -14.24 -3.07 -3.68
C GLY A 322 -15.71 -3.26 -3.33
N TYR A 323 -16.04 -3.32 -2.05
CA TYR A 323 -17.42 -3.43 -1.53
C TYR A 323 -17.76 -2.23 -0.68
N ASN A 324 -18.87 -1.56 -1.01
CA ASN A 324 -19.47 -0.54 -0.16
C ASN A 324 -20.53 -1.20 0.72
N ILE A 325 -20.21 -1.42 2.00
CA ILE A 325 -21.12 -2.10 2.94
C ILE A 325 -22.32 -1.23 3.35
N PHE A 326 -22.29 0.06 3.03
CA PHE A 326 -23.41 0.99 3.26
C PHE A 326 -24.30 1.17 2.02
N GLY A 327 -24.10 0.36 0.96
CA GLY A 327 -24.97 0.36 -0.22
C GLY A 327 -24.68 1.49 -1.22
N GLY A 328 -23.59 2.24 -1.03
CA GLY A 328 -23.21 3.30 -1.97
C GLY A 328 -22.80 2.78 -3.35
N ASP A 329 -22.80 3.68 -4.33
CA ASP A 329 -22.65 3.38 -5.75
C ASP A 329 -21.19 3.38 -6.28
N SER A 330 -20.23 3.43 -5.36
CA SER A 330 -18.79 3.45 -5.66
C SER A 330 -17.98 2.71 -4.60
N THR A 331 -16.70 2.45 -4.89
CA THR A 331 -15.74 1.98 -3.89
C THR A 331 -15.56 3.01 -2.78
N VAL A 332 -15.11 2.58 -1.63
CA VAL A 332 -15.05 3.37 -0.41
C VAL A 332 -13.77 3.04 0.35
N SER A 333 -13.22 4.01 1.07
CA SER A 333 -12.14 3.80 2.04
C SER A 333 -12.70 3.78 3.45
N TYR A 334 -12.30 2.78 4.21
CA TYR A 334 -12.69 2.60 5.62
C TYR A 334 -11.58 3.00 6.56
N VAL A 335 -11.95 3.24 7.82
CA VAL A 335 -11.02 3.46 8.93
C VAL A 335 -11.32 2.49 10.06
N LEU A 336 -10.25 1.91 10.60
CA LEU A 336 -10.25 1.07 11.80
C LEU A 336 -9.32 1.72 12.84
N ARG A 337 -9.67 1.60 14.12
CA ARG A 337 -8.87 2.06 15.24
C ARG A 337 -8.10 0.89 15.85
N PHE A 338 -6.87 1.10 16.26
CA PHE A 338 -6.05 0.13 16.98
C PHE A 338 -6.24 0.28 18.48
N ASN A 339 -6.75 -0.73 19.15
CA ASN A 339 -6.93 -0.77 20.59
C ASN A 339 -5.69 -1.44 21.22
N GLU A 340 -4.86 -0.66 21.89
CA GLU A 340 -3.84 -1.20 22.80
C GLU A 340 -4.55 -1.71 24.07
N GLN A 341 -4.31 -2.97 24.43
CA GLN A 341 -4.74 -3.48 25.73
C GLN A 341 -3.83 -2.97 26.83
#